data_d21a53c678616ad3309494350b2d8e45
#
_entry.id   d21a53c678616ad3309494350b2d8e45
#
_cell.length_a   1.000
_cell.length_b   1.000
_cell.length_c   1.000
_cell.angle_alpha   90.00
_cell.angle_beta   90.00
_cell.angle_gamma   90.00
#
_symmetry.space_group_name_H-M   'P 1'
#
loop_
_entity.id
_entity.type
_entity.pdbx_description
1 polymer ?
#
loop_
_entity_poly.entity_id
_entity_poly.type
_entity_poly.pdbx_seq_one_letter_code
_entity_poly.pdbx_strand_id
1 'polypeptide(L)'
;MKCKYAWSHLDLKSGGFAPCFRFKRNDFVESDIDKLPSQVINNADFVKVRQQLRNDEWPAGCIDCQIQEESGLSSYRTRSLENTIHTDPDYESDTIHIKDLQLKMTRACNYKCRHCDTSSNSRFEQTGKDNPTIELKLKKDFNFSHISPPTNKIDIPDDRVMDDLFDNVLPTVENIEFSGGEPFYTRDMYKTLQRMIDDPRIDTKKISLVYNSNMSILEYKGWTVKTLWPHFKRVSVTVSLDGTGDLFNYFRTDGDYQTVLKNIVEVAPLVHNFLFVCTTSAYHAFYMNEIYNDFLDIKKLIPTKKVNIRTTFVHWPQAMDIVNLEEDVKDKILEELVVNDFTAEFAKRLKGNRTLEEPKFKELVRLQDELYDVSCKTLAHKVWDYINE
;
A
#
# COMPACT_ATOMS: atom_id res chain seq x y z
N MET A 1 -24.30 10.44 -6.51
CA MET A 1 -23.48 9.19 -6.32
C MET A 1 -23.14 8.99 -4.82
N LYS A 2 -23.14 7.75 -4.34
CA LYS A 2 -22.74 7.42 -2.96
C LYS A 2 -21.30 6.93 -2.91
N CYS A 3 -20.57 7.30 -1.83
CA CYS A 3 -19.22 6.81 -1.53
C CYS A 3 -19.03 6.78 -0.02
N LYS A 4 -18.89 5.60 0.61
CA LYS A 4 -18.73 5.54 2.08
C LYS A 4 -17.52 6.33 2.56
N TYR A 5 -16.40 6.28 1.82
CA TYR A 5 -15.19 7.01 2.22
C TYR A 5 -15.41 8.52 2.37
N ALA A 6 -16.12 9.17 1.45
CA ALA A 6 -16.34 10.62 1.53
C ALA A 6 -17.14 11.06 2.77
N TRP A 7 -17.90 10.12 3.39
CA TRP A 7 -18.75 10.37 4.57
C TRP A 7 -18.26 9.71 5.86
N SER A 8 -17.19 8.92 5.82
CA SER A 8 -16.75 8.21 7.04
C SER A 8 -15.24 8.11 7.21
N HIS A 9 -14.45 8.48 6.21
CA HIS A 9 -13.01 8.21 6.18
C HIS A 9 -12.18 9.50 6.26
N LEU A 10 -11.02 9.38 6.91
CA LEU A 10 -9.95 10.38 6.91
C LEU A 10 -8.62 9.71 6.60
N ASP A 11 -7.96 10.15 5.55
CA ASP A 11 -6.58 9.75 5.21
C ASP A 11 -5.62 10.83 5.73
N LEU A 12 -4.79 10.45 6.68
CA LEU A 12 -3.73 11.28 7.23
C LEU A 12 -2.37 10.76 6.74
N LYS A 13 -1.73 11.49 5.88
CA LYS A 13 -0.40 11.17 5.34
C LYS A 13 0.46 12.43 5.19
N SER A 14 1.76 12.24 4.95
CA SER A 14 2.66 13.36 4.66
C SER A 14 2.03 14.31 3.62
N GLY A 15 1.84 15.56 3.98
CA GLY A 15 1.25 16.59 3.12
C GLY A 15 -0.25 16.87 3.37
N GLY A 16 -0.85 16.42 4.49
CA GLY A 16 -2.16 16.85 4.94
C GLY A 16 -3.25 15.77 4.94
N PHE A 17 -4.49 16.15 4.78
CA PHE A 17 -5.67 15.31 4.96
C PHE A 17 -6.39 15.07 3.64
N ALA A 18 -7.06 13.94 3.48
CA ALA A 18 -7.92 13.65 2.35
C ALA A 18 -9.15 12.83 2.79
N PRO A 19 -10.29 12.95 2.09
CA PRO A 19 -11.48 12.16 2.39
C PRO A 19 -11.33 10.69 2.01
N CYS A 20 -10.27 10.35 1.27
CA CYS A 20 -9.98 8.99 0.82
C CYS A 20 -8.50 8.87 0.45
N PHE A 21 -7.91 7.71 0.69
CA PHE A 21 -6.50 7.43 0.36
C PHE A 21 -6.20 7.47 -1.16
N ARG A 22 -7.20 7.35 -2.03
CA ARG A 22 -7.11 7.48 -3.49
C ARG A 22 -7.34 8.89 -4.00
N PHE A 23 -7.81 9.80 -3.14
CA PHE A 23 -8.11 11.14 -3.54
C PHE A 23 -6.84 11.87 -4.04
N LYS A 24 -6.89 12.42 -5.26
CA LYS A 24 -5.79 13.23 -5.80
C LYS A 24 -5.83 14.61 -5.18
N ARG A 25 -4.73 15.02 -4.56
CA ARG A 25 -4.67 16.22 -3.73
C ARG A 25 -4.40 17.52 -4.47
N ASN A 26 -4.23 17.49 -5.79
CA ASN A 26 -3.90 18.69 -6.57
C ASN A 26 -4.91 19.84 -6.40
N ASP A 27 -6.10 19.53 -5.85
CA ASP A 27 -7.17 20.49 -5.58
C ASP A 27 -7.38 20.78 -4.09
N PHE A 28 -6.77 20.02 -3.19
CA PHE A 28 -6.69 20.35 -1.76
C PHE A 28 -5.43 21.15 -1.55
N VAL A 29 -5.63 22.41 -1.28
CA VAL A 29 -4.61 23.44 -1.19
C VAL A 29 -3.64 23.13 -0.05
N GLU A 30 -2.39 23.52 -0.25
CA GLU A 30 -1.31 23.62 0.76
C GLU A 30 -1.74 24.28 2.09
N SER A 31 -2.91 24.95 2.12
CA SER A 31 -3.48 25.63 3.29
C SER A 31 -3.93 24.71 4.43
N ASP A 32 -4.05 23.41 4.22
CA ASP A 32 -4.56 22.48 5.25
C ASP A 32 -3.47 21.83 6.09
N ILE A 33 -2.20 22.05 5.79
CA ILE A 33 -1.07 21.48 6.55
C ILE A 33 -1.05 22.00 8.00
N ASP A 34 -1.47 23.23 8.22
CA ASP A 34 -1.50 23.87 9.55
C ASP A 34 -2.80 23.63 10.31
N LYS A 35 -3.80 23.00 9.67
CA LYS A 35 -5.10 22.68 10.31
C LYS A 35 -5.06 21.38 11.09
N LEU A 36 -5.97 21.28 12.04
CA LEU A 36 -6.17 20.04 12.80
C LEU A 36 -7.18 19.11 12.13
N PRO A 37 -7.10 17.78 12.33
CA PRO A 37 -8.05 16.81 11.80
C PRO A 37 -9.51 17.21 11.97
N SER A 38 -9.90 17.61 13.19
CA SER A 38 -11.28 18.04 13.51
C SER A 38 -11.75 19.26 12.72
N GLN A 39 -10.82 20.11 12.31
CA GLN A 39 -11.11 21.32 11.53
C GLN A 39 -11.33 21.04 10.05
N VAL A 40 -10.72 19.96 9.51
CA VAL A 40 -10.80 19.66 8.08
C VAL A 40 -11.94 18.75 7.69
N ILE A 41 -12.35 17.81 8.53
CA ILE A 41 -13.37 16.79 8.19
C ILE A 41 -14.72 17.37 7.79
N ASN A 42 -15.04 18.59 8.24
CA ASN A 42 -16.28 19.31 7.93
C ASN A 42 -16.01 20.72 7.39
N ASN A 43 -14.81 20.98 6.86
CA ASN A 43 -14.51 22.24 6.20
C ASN A 43 -15.20 22.34 4.83
N ALA A 44 -15.16 23.52 4.21
CA ALA A 44 -15.81 23.79 2.94
C ALA A 44 -15.36 22.86 1.81
N ASP A 45 -14.10 22.45 1.78
CA ASP A 45 -13.55 21.59 0.73
C ASP A 45 -14.08 20.16 0.85
N PHE A 46 -14.06 19.58 2.08
CA PHE A 46 -14.64 18.26 2.32
C PHE A 46 -16.16 18.24 2.12
N VAL A 47 -16.86 19.31 2.54
CA VAL A 47 -18.30 19.48 2.27
C VAL A 47 -18.56 19.54 0.77
N LYS A 48 -17.77 20.30 0.01
CA LYS A 48 -17.90 20.40 -1.46
C LYS A 48 -17.77 19.02 -2.14
N VAL A 49 -16.82 18.19 -1.72
CA VAL A 49 -16.68 16.82 -2.25
C VAL A 49 -17.97 16.02 -2.03
N ARG A 50 -18.55 16.08 -0.83
CA ARG A 50 -19.83 15.39 -0.53
C ARG A 50 -20.99 15.95 -1.35
N GLN A 51 -21.09 17.26 -1.50
CA GLN A 51 -22.12 17.93 -2.29
C GLN A 51 -22.03 17.55 -3.78
N GLN A 52 -20.83 17.55 -4.37
CA GLN A 52 -20.63 17.10 -5.75
C GLN A 52 -21.09 15.65 -5.93
N LEU A 53 -20.67 14.74 -5.03
CA LEU A 53 -21.10 13.35 -5.10
C LEU A 53 -22.64 13.19 -4.96
N ARG A 54 -23.30 13.99 -4.10
CA ARG A 54 -24.78 13.99 -4.00
C ARG A 54 -25.44 14.42 -5.31
N ASN A 55 -24.85 15.40 -5.97
CA ASN A 55 -25.36 15.92 -7.26
C ASN A 55 -25.00 15.04 -8.46
N ASP A 56 -24.44 13.84 -8.23
CA ASP A 56 -23.92 12.95 -9.26
C ASP A 56 -22.78 13.57 -10.11
N GLU A 57 -22.05 14.51 -9.53
CA GLU A 57 -20.87 15.12 -10.11
C GLU A 57 -19.61 14.43 -9.59
N TRP A 58 -18.60 14.25 -10.45
CA TRP A 58 -17.30 13.74 -10.04
C TRP A 58 -16.42 14.86 -9.46
N PRO A 59 -16.01 14.76 -8.18
CA PRO A 59 -14.96 15.63 -7.67
C PRO A 59 -13.64 15.35 -8.41
N ALA A 60 -12.88 16.40 -8.74
CA ALA A 60 -11.64 16.27 -9.51
C ALA A 60 -10.65 15.28 -8.85
N GLY A 61 -10.58 15.24 -7.52
CA GLY A 61 -9.76 14.28 -6.78
C GLY A 61 -10.20 12.82 -6.89
N CYS A 62 -11.40 12.54 -7.40
CA CYS A 62 -11.95 11.18 -7.58
C CYS A 62 -11.66 10.58 -8.95
N ILE A 63 -10.78 11.19 -9.75
CA ILE A 63 -10.49 10.80 -11.15
C ILE A 63 -10.14 9.31 -11.31
N ASP A 64 -9.42 8.69 -10.38
CA ASP A 64 -9.06 7.26 -10.47
C ASP A 64 -10.32 6.36 -10.44
N CYS A 65 -11.29 6.69 -9.59
CA CYS A 65 -12.57 5.96 -9.52
C CYS A 65 -13.42 6.24 -10.76
N GLN A 66 -13.47 7.49 -11.23
CA GLN A 66 -14.19 7.89 -12.43
C GLN A 66 -13.72 7.09 -13.64
N ILE A 67 -12.42 7.08 -13.92
CA ILE A 67 -11.85 6.33 -15.06
C ILE A 67 -12.19 4.84 -14.97
N GLN A 68 -12.09 4.23 -13.78
CA GLN A 68 -12.43 2.82 -13.61
C GLN A 68 -13.90 2.55 -13.91
N GLU A 69 -14.82 3.35 -13.39
CA GLU A 69 -16.26 3.15 -13.58
C GLU A 69 -16.72 3.44 -15.01
N GLU A 70 -16.19 4.48 -15.65
CA GLU A 70 -16.43 4.78 -17.07
C GLU A 70 -15.91 3.67 -18.00
N SER A 71 -14.87 2.93 -17.54
CA SER A 71 -14.36 1.74 -18.25
C SER A 71 -15.11 0.45 -17.90
N GLY A 72 -16.20 0.52 -17.14
CA GLY A 72 -16.98 -0.64 -16.71
C GLY A 72 -16.30 -1.50 -15.63
N LEU A 73 -15.33 -0.95 -14.93
CA LEU A 73 -14.60 -1.64 -13.87
C LEU A 73 -15.10 -1.23 -12.48
N SER A 74 -14.96 -2.13 -11.50
CA SER A 74 -15.24 -1.82 -10.10
C SER A 74 -14.17 -0.89 -9.54
N SER A 75 -14.59 0.23 -8.94
CA SER A 75 -13.73 1.22 -8.30
C SER A 75 -13.64 1.02 -6.77
N TYR A 76 -12.76 1.78 -6.11
CA TYR A 76 -12.76 1.85 -4.66
C TYR A 76 -14.07 2.40 -4.09
N ARG A 77 -14.70 3.34 -4.79
CA ARG A 77 -16.02 3.88 -4.41
C ARG A 77 -17.09 2.79 -4.42
N THR A 78 -17.23 2.06 -5.52
CA THR A 78 -18.25 0.99 -5.64
C THR A 78 -17.99 -0.14 -4.65
N ARG A 79 -16.74 -0.58 -4.49
CA ARG A 79 -16.36 -1.57 -3.48
C ARG A 79 -16.63 -1.11 -2.05
N SER A 80 -16.55 0.19 -1.76
CA SER A 80 -16.88 0.70 -0.44
C SER A 80 -18.35 0.48 -0.09
N LEU A 81 -19.24 0.50 -1.07
CA LEU A 81 -20.68 0.28 -0.88
C LEU A 81 -21.01 -1.20 -0.59
N GLU A 82 -20.20 -2.10 -1.09
CA GLU A 82 -20.31 -3.54 -0.85
C GLU A 82 -19.77 -3.94 0.55
N ASN A 83 -18.98 -3.08 1.15
CA ASN A 83 -18.38 -3.34 2.46
C ASN A 83 -19.42 -3.20 3.56
N THR A 84 -19.75 -4.33 4.21
CA THR A 84 -20.72 -4.43 5.29
C THR A 84 -20.12 -4.28 6.70
N ILE A 85 -18.81 -3.99 6.79
CA ILE A 85 -18.10 -3.87 8.08
C ILE A 85 -18.62 -2.66 8.87
N HIS A 86 -19.05 -1.62 8.17
CA HIS A 86 -19.58 -0.39 8.77
C HIS A 86 -21.04 -0.18 8.38
N THR A 87 -21.79 0.43 9.28
CA THR A 87 -23.12 0.97 8.95
C THR A 87 -23.00 2.04 7.88
N ASP A 88 -23.97 2.11 6.99
CA ASP A 88 -24.01 3.17 6.00
C ASP A 88 -24.08 4.54 6.69
N PRO A 89 -23.27 5.51 6.25
CA PRO A 89 -23.35 6.87 6.78
C PRO A 89 -24.63 7.56 6.30
N ASP A 90 -25.02 8.63 6.98
CA ASP A 90 -26.04 9.54 6.49
C ASP A 90 -25.45 10.36 5.32
N TYR A 91 -25.79 9.95 4.09
CA TYR A 91 -25.29 10.59 2.87
C TYR A 91 -25.86 12.00 2.63
N GLU A 92 -26.90 12.41 3.36
CA GLU A 92 -27.48 13.75 3.27
C GLU A 92 -26.81 14.75 4.20
N SER A 93 -26.05 14.26 5.19
CA SER A 93 -25.38 15.12 6.17
C SER A 93 -24.12 15.77 5.58
N ASP A 94 -23.95 17.07 5.80
CA ASP A 94 -22.69 17.80 5.58
C ASP A 94 -21.76 17.70 6.79
N THR A 95 -22.29 17.37 7.96
CA THR A 95 -21.49 17.13 9.18
C THR A 95 -21.35 15.63 9.41
N ILE A 96 -20.11 15.16 9.47
CA ILE A 96 -19.80 13.74 9.61
C ILE A 96 -18.88 13.49 10.81
N HIS A 97 -18.89 12.23 11.26
CA HIS A 97 -17.92 11.68 12.19
C HIS A 97 -17.09 10.61 11.48
N ILE A 98 -15.78 10.60 11.74
CA ILE A 98 -14.87 9.63 11.13
C ILE A 98 -15.08 8.27 11.80
N LYS A 99 -15.30 7.25 10.96
CA LYS A 99 -15.37 5.83 11.32
C LYS A 99 -14.14 5.07 10.89
N ASP A 100 -13.54 5.48 9.78
CA ASP A 100 -12.34 4.88 9.17
C ASP A 100 -11.21 5.91 9.16
N LEU A 101 -10.11 5.59 9.83
CA LEU A 101 -8.94 6.44 9.89
C LEU A 101 -7.74 5.72 9.27
N GLN A 102 -7.11 6.34 8.29
CA GLN A 102 -5.83 5.85 7.76
C GLN A 102 -4.68 6.73 8.26
N LEU A 103 -3.70 6.09 8.88
CA LEU A 103 -2.53 6.73 9.44
C LEU A 103 -1.25 6.27 8.73
N LYS A 104 -0.59 7.20 8.05
CA LYS A 104 0.76 7.02 7.54
C LYS A 104 1.74 7.66 8.54
N MET A 105 2.19 6.87 9.51
CA MET A 105 2.97 7.35 10.66
C MET A 105 4.42 7.70 10.30
N THR A 106 4.97 7.09 9.24
CA THR A 106 6.40 7.25 8.93
C THR A 106 6.69 6.87 7.48
N ARG A 107 7.79 7.42 6.95
CA ARG A 107 8.46 6.91 5.74
C ARG A 107 9.62 5.97 6.07
N ALA A 108 9.95 5.77 7.35
CA ALA A 108 11.00 4.82 7.72
C ALA A 108 10.59 3.40 7.33
N CYS A 109 11.50 2.70 6.66
CA CYS A 109 11.33 1.32 6.25
C CYS A 109 12.67 0.61 6.36
N ASN A 110 12.66 -0.67 6.65
CA ASN A 110 13.88 -1.48 6.72
C ASN A 110 14.24 -2.18 5.41
N TYR A 111 13.34 -2.16 4.40
CA TYR A 111 13.58 -2.71 3.06
C TYR A 111 13.81 -1.60 2.02
N LYS A 112 14.36 -1.98 0.86
CA LYS A 112 14.50 -1.17 -0.36
C LYS A 112 13.88 -1.90 -1.54
N CYS A 113 12.54 -1.93 -1.60
CA CYS A 113 11.82 -2.61 -2.67
C CYS A 113 12.00 -1.91 -4.00
N ARG A 114 12.20 -2.67 -5.09
CA ARG A 114 12.56 -2.15 -6.43
C ARG A 114 11.52 -1.19 -7.04
N HIS A 115 10.26 -1.28 -6.67
CA HIS A 115 9.18 -0.38 -7.13
C HIS A 115 8.92 0.81 -6.21
N CYS A 116 9.63 0.92 -5.08
CA CYS A 116 9.39 1.95 -4.08
C CYS A 116 10.28 3.17 -4.30
N ASP A 117 9.87 4.31 -3.73
CA ASP A 117 10.58 5.58 -3.82
C ASP A 117 10.63 6.34 -2.49
N THR A 118 11.23 7.54 -2.50
CA THR A 118 11.35 8.41 -1.33
C THR A 118 10.03 8.90 -0.76
N SER A 119 8.93 8.87 -1.51
CA SER A 119 7.62 9.29 -1.00
C SER A 119 7.09 8.32 0.06
N SER A 120 7.55 7.08 0.01
CA SER A 120 7.14 6.00 0.91
C SER A 120 8.28 5.39 1.71
N ASN A 121 9.55 5.71 1.37
CA ASN A 121 10.72 5.12 2.04
C ASN A 121 11.90 6.10 2.09
N SER A 122 12.21 6.59 3.29
CA SER A 122 13.29 7.57 3.50
C SER A 122 14.70 7.02 3.21
N ARG A 123 14.92 5.70 3.20
CA ARG A 123 16.25 5.11 2.90
C ARG A 123 16.71 5.38 1.47
N PHE A 124 15.80 5.61 0.53
CA PHE A 124 16.15 5.92 -0.84
C PHE A 124 16.85 7.27 -1.01
N GLU A 125 16.63 8.21 -0.08
CA GLU A 125 17.35 9.50 -0.10
C GLU A 125 18.87 9.30 -0.03
N GLN A 126 19.34 8.38 0.81
CA GLN A 126 20.75 8.08 0.92
C GLN A 126 21.24 7.25 -0.28
N THR A 127 20.48 6.21 -0.67
CA THR A 127 20.82 5.37 -1.82
C THR A 127 21.03 6.21 -3.08
N GLY A 128 20.14 7.18 -3.33
CA GLY A 128 20.26 8.05 -4.49
C GLY A 128 21.44 9.02 -4.40
N LYS A 129 21.75 9.56 -3.21
CA LYS A 129 22.92 10.43 -3.01
C LYS A 129 24.24 9.67 -3.24
N ASP A 130 24.29 8.41 -2.84
CA ASP A 130 25.49 7.56 -2.99
C ASP A 130 25.69 7.11 -4.44
N ASN A 131 24.62 7.11 -5.28
CA ASN A 131 24.63 6.63 -6.66
C ASN A 131 24.10 7.67 -7.67
N PRO A 132 24.66 8.90 -7.73
CA PRO A 132 24.07 10.00 -8.51
C PRO A 132 24.00 9.74 -10.01
N THR A 133 24.93 8.95 -10.55
CA THR A 133 24.97 8.63 -11.99
C THR A 133 23.83 7.70 -12.38
N ILE A 134 23.56 6.66 -11.56
CA ILE A 134 22.46 5.73 -11.79
C ILE A 134 21.11 6.45 -11.62
N GLU A 135 20.98 7.28 -10.58
CA GLU A 135 19.78 8.09 -10.35
C GLU A 135 19.47 9.03 -11.51
N LEU A 136 20.49 9.66 -12.09
CA LEU A 136 20.32 10.51 -13.27
C LEU A 136 19.77 9.71 -14.45
N LYS A 137 20.28 8.50 -14.69
CA LYS A 137 19.79 7.60 -15.75
C LYS A 137 18.36 7.16 -15.47
N LEU A 138 18.05 6.68 -14.25
CA LEU A 138 16.70 6.29 -13.87
C LEU A 138 15.70 7.43 -14.07
N LYS A 139 16.05 8.64 -13.67
CA LYS A 139 15.20 9.81 -13.87
C LYS A 139 15.02 10.15 -15.35
N LYS A 140 16.09 10.17 -16.13
CA LYS A 140 16.06 10.57 -17.54
C LYS A 140 15.35 9.53 -18.42
N ASP A 141 15.67 8.26 -18.26
CA ASP A 141 15.31 7.22 -19.21
C ASP A 141 14.00 6.51 -18.80
N PHE A 142 13.66 6.52 -17.51
CA PHE A 142 12.48 5.85 -16.95
C PHE A 142 11.51 6.81 -16.26
N ASN A 143 11.84 8.11 -16.19
CA ASN A 143 11.12 9.09 -15.36
C ASN A 143 10.89 8.59 -13.92
N PHE A 144 11.80 7.82 -13.39
CA PHE A 144 11.79 7.21 -12.07
C PHE A 144 12.98 7.74 -11.27
N SER A 145 12.75 8.21 -10.06
CA SER A 145 13.80 8.73 -9.19
C SER A 145 13.54 8.34 -7.75
N HIS A 146 14.55 7.80 -7.12
CA HIS A 146 14.54 7.58 -5.68
C HIS A 146 14.76 8.88 -4.90
N ILE A 147 15.28 9.95 -5.53
CA ILE A 147 15.64 11.22 -4.89
C ILE A 147 14.51 12.26 -4.96
N SER A 148 13.33 11.94 -5.42
CA SER A 148 12.25 12.94 -5.39
C SER A 148 11.97 13.33 -3.94
N PRO A 149 12.32 14.56 -3.51
CA PRO A 149 12.02 14.97 -2.15
C PRO A 149 10.50 14.97 -2.01
N PRO A 150 9.97 14.44 -0.91
CA PRO A 150 8.56 14.65 -0.62
C PRO A 150 8.35 16.17 -0.57
N THR A 151 7.36 16.63 -1.29
CA THR A 151 7.01 18.05 -1.34
C THR A 151 6.61 18.59 0.03
N ASN A 152 6.34 17.70 0.99
CA ASN A 152 5.99 18.05 2.37
C ASN A 152 6.63 17.09 3.37
N LYS A 153 7.31 17.63 4.37
CA LYS A 153 8.16 16.94 5.35
C LYS A 153 7.45 16.35 6.57
N ILE A 154 6.16 16.13 6.54
CA ILE A 154 5.46 15.55 7.69
C ILE A 154 5.64 14.03 7.62
N ASP A 155 6.67 13.51 8.27
CA ASP A 155 6.91 12.06 8.40
C ASP A 155 6.06 11.43 9.51
N ILE A 156 5.69 12.22 10.51
CA ILE A 156 4.89 11.82 11.66
C ILE A 156 3.91 12.95 11.93
N PRO A 157 2.64 12.66 12.24
CA PRO A 157 1.74 13.69 12.75
C PRO A 157 2.36 14.35 13.98
N ASP A 158 2.44 15.67 14.01
CA ASP A 158 2.95 16.40 15.17
C ASP A 158 2.05 16.17 16.40
N ASP A 159 2.54 16.51 17.59
CA ASP A 159 1.81 16.28 18.83
C ASP A 159 0.43 16.97 18.84
N ARG A 160 0.30 18.15 18.20
CA ARG A 160 -0.98 18.88 18.12
C ARG A 160 -2.00 18.10 17.28
N VAL A 161 -1.55 17.54 16.13
CA VAL A 161 -2.40 16.70 15.28
C VAL A 161 -2.80 15.43 16.01
N MET A 162 -1.87 14.80 16.72
CA MET A 162 -2.17 13.60 17.50
C MET A 162 -3.12 13.91 18.67
N ASP A 163 -2.94 15.01 19.38
CA ASP A 163 -3.84 15.40 20.46
C ASP A 163 -5.25 15.67 19.95
N ASP A 164 -5.38 16.38 18.83
CA ASP A 164 -6.69 16.62 18.19
C ASP A 164 -7.35 15.32 17.72
N LEU A 165 -6.57 14.37 17.17
CA LEU A 165 -7.10 13.04 16.84
C LEU A 165 -7.66 12.33 18.07
N PHE A 166 -6.94 12.35 19.20
CA PHE A 166 -7.38 11.72 20.44
C PHE A 166 -8.61 12.38 21.05
N ASP A 167 -8.68 13.70 20.99
CA ASP A 167 -9.76 14.47 21.61
C ASP A 167 -11.04 14.47 20.76
N ASN A 168 -10.92 14.52 19.44
CA ASN A 168 -12.04 14.86 18.57
C ASN A 168 -12.39 13.82 17.49
N VAL A 169 -11.50 12.86 17.19
CA VAL A 169 -11.70 11.91 16.10
C VAL A 169 -11.77 10.47 16.60
N LEU A 170 -10.76 9.98 17.31
CA LEU A 170 -10.66 8.60 17.77
C LEU A 170 -11.83 8.09 18.60
N PRO A 171 -12.56 8.92 19.41
CA PRO A 171 -13.73 8.43 20.14
C PRO A 171 -14.86 7.88 19.26
N THR A 172 -14.89 8.25 17.96
CA THR A 172 -15.91 7.77 17.01
C THR A 172 -15.41 6.74 16.01
N VAL A 173 -14.09 6.48 15.98
CA VAL A 173 -13.45 5.59 15.02
C VAL A 173 -13.74 4.12 15.34
N GLU A 174 -14.04 3.36 14.29
CA GLU A 174 -14.30 1.92 14.35
C GLU A 174 -13.21 1.11 13.65
N ASN A 175 -12.44 1.76 12.76
CA ASN A 175 -11.41 1.10 11.98
C ASN A 175 -10.19 2.02 11.79
N ILE A 176 -8.99 1.50 12.05
CA ILE A 176 -7.73 2.22 11.84
C ILE A 176 -6.83 1.39 10.94
N GLU A 177 -6.42 1.99 9.84
CA GLU A 177 -5.43 1.42 8.93
C GLU A 177 -4.07 2.10 9.12
N PHE A 178 -3.06 1.31 9.44
CA PHE A 178 -1.67 1.75 9.50
C PHE A 178 -0.94 1.39 8.21
N SER A 179 -0.33 2.40 7.60
CA SER A 179 0.47 2.28 6.39
C SER A 179 1.71 3.19 6.47
N GLY A 180 2.46 3.31 5.40
CA GLY A 180 3.60 4.20 5.32
C GLY A 180 4.83 3.53 4.75
N GLY A 181 6.01 3.72 5.34
CA GLY A 181 7.19 2.91 5.09
C GLY A 181 6.93 1.49 5.59
N GLU A 182 7.36 1.19 6.81
CA GLU A 182 6.94 -0.02 7.52
C GLU A 182 6.30 0.38 8.85
N PRO A 183 5.00 0.11 9.07
CA PRO A 183 4.31 0.51 10.29
C PRO A 183 4.97 -0.02 11.57
N PHE A 184 5.50 -1.24 11.53
CA PHE A 184 6.16 -1.83 12.69
C PHE A 184 7.58 -1.32 12.92
N TYR A 185 8.14 -0.56 11.99
CA TYR A 185 9.49 0.03 12.09
C TYR A 185 9.46 1.47 12.63
N THR A 186 8.44 1.82 13.43
CA THR A 186 8.36 3.11 14.11
C THR A 186 7.82 2.98 15.52
N ARG A 187 8.44 3.67 16.46
CA ARG A 187 7.98 3.71 17.86
C ARG A 187 6.61 4.37 18.01
N ASP A 188 6.29 5.29 17.13
CA ASP A 188 5.10 6.13 17.26
C ASP A 188 3.81 5.35 17.01
N MET A 189 3.83 4.34 16.15
CA MET A 189 2.70 3.42 15.99
C MET A 189 2.38 2.70 17.31
N TYR A 190 3.41 2.15 17.98
CA TYR A 190 3.22 1.44 19.25
C TYR A 190 2.76 2.38 20.37
N LYS A 191 3.33 3.58 20.46
CA LYS A 191 2.90 4.60 21.42
C LYS A 191 1.44 5.01 21.20
N THR A 192 1.03 5.16 19.94
CA THR A 192 -0.35 5.48 19.59
C THR A 192 -1.31 4.39 20.08
N LEU A 193 -0.99 3.12 19.85
CA LEU A 193 -1.79 2.01 20.33
C LEU A 193 -1.85 1.98 21.87
N GLN A 194 -0.71 2.18 22.55
CA GLN A 194 -0.68 2.23 24.01
C GLN A 194 -1.52 3.37 24.56
N ARG A 195 -1.37 4.59 23.99
CA ARG A 195 -2.17 5.75 24.40
C ARG A 195 -3.68 5.48 24.20
N MET A 196 -4.07 4.79 23.12
CA MET A 196 -5.48 4.40 22.91
C MET A 196 -5.98 3.42 23.98
N ILE A 197 -5.13 2.50 24.42
CA ILE A 197 -5.46 1.53 25.47
C ILE A 197 -5.63 2.24 26.83
N ASP A 198 -4.83 3.25 27.09
CA ASP A 198 -4.79 3.98 28.37
C ASP A 198 -5.86 5.08 28.46
N ASP A 199 -6.38 5.56 27.32
CA ASP A 199 -7.39 6.64 27.28
C ASP A 199 -8.80 6.09 27.49
N PRO A 200 -9.47 6.39 28.62
CA PRO A 200 -10.80 5.86 28.92
C PRO A 200 -11.92 6.35 28.00
N ARG A 201 -11.65 7.37 27.18
CA ARG A 201 -12.62 7.88 26.18
C ARG A 201 -12.66 7.00 24.93
N ILE A 202 -11.67 6.13 24.74
CA ILE A 202 -11.51 5.30 23.56
C ILE A 202 -11.81 3.84 23.90
N ASP A 203 -12.91 3.33 23.36
CA ASP A 203 -13.29 1.92 23.50
C ASP A 203 -12.55 1.07 22.44
N THR A 204 -11.33 0.64 22.76
CA THR A 204 -10.51 -0.17 21.85
C THR A 204 -11.18 -1.47 21.44
N LYS A 205 -12.14 -2.00 22.26
CA LYS A 205 -12.92 -3.20 21.92
C LYS A 205 -13.91 -2.97 20.76
N LYS A 206 -14.15 -1.74 20.36
CA LYS A 206 -14.91 -1.40 19.14
C LYS A 206 -14.03 -1.17 17.93
N ILE A 207 -12.72 -0.98 18.11
CA ILE A 207 -11.78 -0.61 17.05
C ILE A 207 -11.15 -1.84 16.42
N SER A 208 -11.24 -1.93 15.10
CA SER A 208 -10.49 -2.89 14.28
C SER A 208 -9.22 -2.24 13.77
N LEU A 209 -8.11 -2.98 13.82
CA LEU A 209 -6.82 -2.55 13.27
C LEU A 209 -6.56 -3.25 11.93
N VAL A 210 -6.08 -2.49 10.96
CA VAL A 210 -5.62 -2.99 9.66
C VAL A 210 -4.19 -2.52 9.44
N TYR A 211 -3.34 -3.39 8.98
CA TYR A 211 -1.95 -3.06 8.66
C TYR A 211 -1.61 -3.42 7.22
N ASN A 212 -0.86 -2.54 6.55
CA ASN A 212 -0.12 -2.87 5.34
C ASN A 212 1.35 -2.98 5.74
N SER A 213 1.88 -4.21 5.82
CA SER A 213 3.20 -4.48 6.40
C SER A 213 4.02 -5.45 5.55
N ASN A 214 5.34 -5.30 5.59
CA ASN A 214 6.28 -6.27 5.06
C ASN A 214 6.50 -7.47 6.02
N MET A 215 5.94 -7.42 7.22
CA MET A 215 6.01 -8.45 8.26
C MET A 215 7.44 -8.85 8.68
N SER A 216 8.44 -8.00 8.43
CA SER A 216 9.83 -8.31 8.78
C SER A 216 10.13 -8.27 10.27
N ILE A 217 9.35 -7.49 11.03
CA ILE A 217 9.52 -7.32 12.46
C ILE A 217 8.17 -7.32 13.17
N LEU A 218 8.16 -7.74 14.42
CA LEU A 218 6.99 -7.74 15.32
C LEU A 218 7.23 -6.92 16.57
N GLU A 219 8.48 -6.49 16.73
CA GLU A 219 8.94 -5.74 17.90
C GLU A 219 9.88 -4.62 17.45
N TYR A 220 9.79 -3.46 18.09
CA TYR A 220 10.67 -2.33 17.83
C TYR A 220 10.97 -1.57 19.12
N LYS A 221 12.27 -1.53 19.49
CA LYS A 221 12.76 -0.79 20.68
C LYS A 221 12.00 -1.11 21.97
N GLY A 222 11.74 -2.40 22.21
CA GLY A 222 11.07 -2.90 23.40
C GLY A 222 9.53 -2.85 23.36
N TRP A 223 8.93 -2.44 22.24
CA TRP A 223 7.50 -2.47 22.00
C TRP A 223 7.15 -3.64 21.09
N THR A 224 6.09 -4.38 21.40
CA THR A 224 5.64 -5.51 20.57
C THR A 224 4.15 -5.46 20.28
N VAL A 225 3.77 -5.83 19.06
CA VAL A 225 2.37 -5.98 18.67
C VAL A 225 1.67 -7.08 19.47
N LYS A 226 2.41 -8.07 19.95
CA LYS A 226 1.84 -9.23 20.67
C LYS A 226 1.15 -8.86 21.97
N THR A 227 1.61 -7.82 22.65
CA THR A 227 0.98 -7.32 23.90
C THR A 227 -0.12 -6.31 23.63
N LEU A 228 -0.07 -5.58 22.52
CA LEU A 228 -1.02 -4.49 22.22
C LEU A 228 -2.27 -4.98 21.49
N TRP A 229 -2.12 -5.85 20.47
CA TRP A 229 -3.25 -6.30 19.65
C TRP A 229 -4.41 -6.97 20.40
N PRO A 230 -4.18 -7.75 21.47
CA PRO A 230 -5.28 -8.33 22.24
C PRO A 230 -6.26 -7.33 22.88
N HIS A 231 -5.89 -6.05 22.96
CA HIS A 231 -6.77 -5.01 23.48
C HIS A 231 -7.80 -4.51 22.46
N PHE A 232 -7.64 -4.82 21.17
CA PHE A 232 -8.51 -4.34 20.10
C PHE A 232 -9.57 -5.38 19.70
N LYS A 233 -10.62 -4.91 19.01
CA LYS A 233 -11.72 -5.76 18.53
C LYS A 233 -11.25 -6.82 17.55
N ARG A 234 -10.40 -6.43 16.60
CA ARG A 234 -9.94 -7.27 15.49
C ARG A 234 -8.63 -6.73 14.93
N VAL A 235 -7.78 -7.63 14.47
CA VAL A 235 -6.57 -7.29 13.75
C VAL A 235 -6.59 -7.99 12.38
N SER A 236 -6.34 -7.23 11.32
CA SER A 236 -6.18 -7.72 9.96
C SER A 236 -4.84 -7.25 9.41
N VAL A 237 -4.13 -8.13 8.71
CA VAL A 237 -2.82 -7.78 8.14
C VAL A 237 -2.81 -8.06 6.66
N THR A 238 -2.57 -7.01 5.88
CA THR A 238 -2.17 -7.11 4.48
C THR A 238 -0.66 -7.29 4.46
N VAL A 239 -0.24 -8.50 4.12
CA VAL A 239 1.18 -8.84 4.03
C VAL A 239 1.66 -8.58 2.61
N SER A 240 2.62 -7.71 2.49
CA SER A 240 3.26 -7.39 1.21
C SER A 240 4.25 -8.49 0.84
N LEU A 241 3.79 -9.50 0.10
CA LEU A 241 4.56 -10.63 -0.39
C LEU A 241 4.73 -10.52 -1.91
N ASP A 242 5.81 -9.87 -2.34
CA ASP A 242 6.13 -9.75 -3.77
C ASP A 242 7.02 -10.92 -4.19
N GLY A 243 6.43 -12.12 -4.23
CA GLY A 243 7.14 -13.37 -4.44
C GLY A 243 7.49 -14.08 -3.13
N THR A 244 8.26 -15.14 -3.25
CA THR A 244 8.69 -16.03 -2.17
C THR A 244 10.16 -16.42 -2.36
N GLY A 245 10.80 -16.92 -1.31
CA GLY A 245 12.19 -17.35 -1.36
C GLY A 245 13.15 -16.28 -1.91
N ASP A 246 13.98 -16.67 -2.84
CA ASP A 246 15.00 -15.81 -3.44
C ASP A 246 14.41 -14.66 -4.25
N LEU A 247 13.28 -14.88 -4.95
CA LEU A 247 12.58 -13.82 -5.66
C LEU A 247 12.10 -12.72 -4.71
N PHE A 248 11.58 -13.08 -3.52
CA PHE A 248 11.22 -12.10 -2.51
C PHE A 248 12.44 -11.27 -2.08
N ASN A 249 13.56 -11.94 -1.76
CA ASN A 249 14.79 -11.29 -1.31
C ASN A 249 15.38 -10.38 -2.40
N TYR A 250 15.27 -10.79 -3.66
CA TYR A 250 15.71 -9.99 -4.80
C TYR A 250 14.86 -8.74 -5.00
N PHE A 251 13.55 -8.88 -4.96
CA PHE A 251 12.65 -7.75 -5.24
C PHE A 251 12.53 -6.80 -4.04
N ARG A 252 12.60 -7.34 -2.83
CA ARG A 252 12.57 -6.60 -1.56
C ARG A 252 13.96 -6.57 -0.93
N THR A 253 14.88 -5.85 -1.57
CA THR A 253 16.27 -5.73 -1.14
C THR A 253 16.38 -5.41 0.36
N ASP A 254 17.29 -6.07 1.04
CA ASP A 254 17.43 -6.16 2.51
C ASP A 254 16.31 -6.96 3.21
N GLY A 255 15.44 -7.63 2.45
CA GLY A 255 14.42 -8.54 2.97
C GLY A 255 14.97 -9.93 3.27
N ASP A 256 14.33 -10.62 4.22
CA ASP A 256 14.53 -12.03 4.51
C ASP A 256 13.19 -12.75 4.56
N TYR A 257 12.92 -13.55 3.54
CA TYR A 257 11.68 -14.29 3.39
C TYR A 257 11.39 -15.22 4.56
N GLN A 258 12.43 -15.90 5.10
CA GLN A 258 12.25 -16.85 6.20
C GLN A 258 11.81 -16.16 7.49
N THR A 259 12.35 -14.97 7.75
CA THR A 259 11.91 -14.13 8.87
C THR A 259 10.45 -13.70 8.71
N VAL A 260 10.04 -13.30 7.49
CA VAL A 260 8.64 -12.92 7.22
C VAL A 260 7.70 -14.10 7.45
N LEU A 261 8.05 -15.29 6.93
CA LEU A 261 7.26 -16.51 7.12
C LEU A 261 7.11 -16.88 8.60
N LYS A 262 8.22 -16.87 9.33
CA LYS A 262 8.22 -17.09 10.79
C LYS A 262 7.29 -16.10 11.51
N ASN A 263 7.37 -14.82 11.19
CA ASN A 263 6.56 -13.78 11.81
C ASN A 263 5.07 -13.94 11.50
N ILE A 264 4.71 -14.32 10.27
CA ILE A 264 3.31 -14.62 9.91
C ILE A 264 2.76 -15.74 10.79
N VAL A 265 3.50 -16.84 10.92
CA VAL A 265 3.08 -17.99 11.76
C VAL A 265 2.99 -17.60 13.24
N GLU A 266 3.98 -16.84 13.74
CA GLU A 266 4.03 -16.43 15.14
C GLU A 266 2.83 -15.57 15.56
N VAL A 267 2.39 -14.62 14.72
CA VAL A 267 1.25 -13.75 15.06
C VAL A 267 -0.10 -14.29 14.62
N ALA A 268 -0.13 -15.38 13.87
CA ALA A 268 -1.38 -15.96 13.39
C ALA A 268 -2.45 -16.14 14.48
N PRO A 269 -2.13 -16.54 15.73
CA PRO A 269 -3.14 -16.62 16.80
C PRO A 269 -3.85 -15.29 17.10
N LEU A 270 -3.17 -14.16 16.91
CA LEU A 270 -3.66 -12.81 17.22
C LEU A 270 -4.34 -12.11 16.04
N VAL A 271 -4.13 -12.59 14.82
CA VAL A 271 -4.66 -12.00 13.58
C VAL A 271 -5.96 -12.69 13.19
N HIS A 272 -6.99 -11.93 12.83
CA HIS A 272 -8.29 -12.46 12.40
C HIS A 272 -8.28 -12.88 10.93
N ASN A 273 -7.65 -12.10 10.08
CA ASN A 273 -7.48 -12.44 8.67
C ASN A 273 -6.19 -11.86 8.11
N PHE A 274 -5.63 -12.59 7.17
CA PHE A 274 -4.52 -12.16 6.33
C PHE A 274 -4.99 -11.90 4.90
N LEU A 275 -4.39 -10.88 4.29
CA LEU A 275 -4.44 -10.68 2.85
C LEU A 275 -2.99 -10.73 2.33
N PHE A 276 -2.62 -11.77 1.60
CA PHE A 276 -1.33 -11.81 0.91
C PHE A 276 -1.45 -11.05 -0.40
N VAL A 277 -0.60 -10.05 -0.58
CA VAL A 277 -0.60 -9.21 -1.78
C VAL A 277 0.74 -9.32 -2.48
N CYS A 278 0.69 -9.70 -3.75
CA CYS A 278 1.81 -9.54 -4.67
C CYS A 278 1.60 -8.25 -5.48
N THR A 279 2.50 -7.28 -5.33
CA THR A 279 2.54 -6.08 -6.17
C THR A 279 3.29 -6.43 -7.46
N THR A 280 2.53 -7.03 -8.38
CA THR A 280 3.05 -7.68 -9.59
C THR A 280 3.61 -6.65 -10.57
N SER A 281 4.82 -6.91 -11.02
CA SER A 281 5.54 -6.16 -12.04
C SER A 281 6.14 -7.12 -13.07
N ALA A 282 6.83 -6.61 -14.07
CA ALA A 282 7.56 -7.42 -15.06
C ALA A 282 8.53 -8.43 -14.42
N TYR A 283 9.10 -8.11 -13.24
CA TYR A 283 9.93 -9.06 -12.46
C TYR A 283 9.19 -10.33 -12.06
N HIS A 284 7.89 -10.24 -11.78
CA HIS A 284 7.06 -11.34 -11.27
C HIS A 284 6.41 -12.15 -12.40
N ALA A 285 6.37 -11.59 -13.62
CA ALA A 285 5.62 -12.15 -14.73
C ALA A 285 5.98 -13.62 -15.03
N PHE A 286 7.23 -13.98 -14.85
CA PHE A 286 7.78 -15.33 -15.09
C PHE A 286 7.51 -16.32 -13.93
N TYR A 287 6.98 -15.86 -12.78
CA TYR A 287 6.89 -16.63 -11.55
C TYR A 287 5.46 -16.76 -11.01
N MET A 288 4.44 -16.33 -11.75
CA MET A 288 3.07 -16.22 -11.20
C MET A 288 2.50 -17.54 -10.72
N ASN A 289 2.80 -18.65 -11.39
CA ASN A 289 2.36 -19.99 -10.95
C ASN A 289 3.04 -20.40 -9.63
N GLU A 290 4.34 -20.17 -9.51
CA GLU A 290 5.12 -20.50 -8.31
C GLU A 290 4.66 -19.63 -7.14
N ILE A 291 4.52 -18.32 -7.33
CA ILE A 291 4.02 -17.39 -6.29
C ILE A 291 2.67 -17.86 -5.75
N TYR A 292 1.75 -18.28 -6.63
CA TYR A 292 0.45 -18.77 -6.21
C TYR A 292 0.55 -20.03 -5.37
N ASN A 293 1.32 -21.02 -5.83
CA ASN A 293 1.51 -22.28 -5.12
C ASN A 293 2.15 -22.06 -3.75
N ASP A 294 3.18 -21.22 -3.68
CA ASP A 294 3.85 -20.86 -2.44
C ASP A 294 2.91 -20.15 -1.46
N PHE A 295 2.04 -19.25 -1.96
CA PHE A 295 1.03 -18.63 -1.10
C PHE A 295 0.03 -19.65 -0.54
N LEU A 296 -0.34 -20.68 -1.32
CA LEU A 296 -1.15 -21.79 -0.82
C LEU A 296 -0.41 -22.60 0.24
N ASP A 297 0.90 -22.78 0.11
CA ASP A 297 1.70 -23.48 1.12
C ASP A 297 1.82 -22.66 2.42
N ILE A 298 2.02 -21.36 2.34
CA ILE A 298 1.96 -20.49 3.52
C ILE A 298 0.58 -20.59 4.21
N LYS A 299 -0.50 -20.62 3.42
CA LYS A 299 -1.86 -20.78 3.97
C LYS A 299 -2.03 -22.08 4.75
N LYS A 300 -1.38 -23.18 4.35
CA LYS A 300 -1.40 -24.46 5.07
C LYS A 300 -0.74 -24.37 6.46
N LEU A 301 0.22 -23.47 6.65
CA LEU A 301 0.87 -23.24 7.95
C LEU A 301 -0.03 -22.53 8.97
N ILE A 302 -1.08 -21.85 8.50
CA ILE A 302 -2.03 -21.11 9.34
C ILE A 302 -3.49 -21.50 9.01
N PRO A 303 -3.86 -22.77 9.06
CA PRO A 303 -5.09 -23.30 8.48
C PRO A 303 -6.39 -22.78 9.13
N THR A 304 -6.31 -22.33 10.38
CA THR A 304 -7.45 -21.79 11.13
C THR A 304 -7.80 -20.34 10.78
N LYS A 305 -7.02 -19.72 9.90
CA LYS A 305 -7.19 -18.29 9.59
C LYS A 305 -7.83 -18.09 8.22
N LYS A 306 -8.60 -17.02 8.10
CA LYS A 306 -9.05 -16.53 6.81
C LYS A 306 -7.85 -15.92 6.09
N VAL A 307 -7.45 -16.50 4.98
CA VAL A 307 -6.39 -16.00 4.11
C VAL A 307 -6.95 -15.75 2.73
N ASN A 308 -6.89 -14.50 2.31
CA ASN A 308 -7.14 -14.11 0.92
C ASN A 308 -5.80 -13.86 0.22
N ILE A 309 -5.77 -14.10 -1.07
CA ILE A 309 -4.59 -13.89 -1.92
C ILE A 309 -5.00 -12.93 -3.03
N ARG A 310 -4.20 -11.92 -3.31
CA ARG A 310 -4.49 -10.91 -4.34
C ARG A 310 -3.23 -10.51 -5.09
N THR A 311 -3.39 -10.24 -6.38
CA THR A 311 -2.42 -9.48 -7.16
C THR A 311 -2.85 -8.02 -7.27
N THR A 312 -1.87 -7.11 -7.28
CA THR A 312 -2.01 -5.71 -7.66
C THR A 312 -0.90 -5.40 -8.67
N PHE A 313 -0.96 -4.30 -9.41
CA PHE A 313 -0.02 -4.06 -10.50
C PHE A 313 0.81 -2.81 -10.27
N VAL A 314 2.09 -2.91 -10.60
CA VAL A 314 2.97 -1.75 -10.72
C VAL A 314 2.72 -1.11 -12.09
N HIS A 315 2.37 0.18 -12.07
CA HIS A 315 2.19 0.99 -13.28
C HIS A 315 3.32 2.01 -13.48
N TRP A 316 4.14 2.17 -12.47
CA TRP A 316 5.22 3.13 -12.46
C TRP A 316 6.44 2.60 -11.69
N PRO A 317 7.67 2.73 -12.27
CA PRO A 317 7.92 3.23 -13.63
C PRO A 317 7.29 2.32 -14.70
N GLN A 318 6.90 2.90 -15.83
CA GLN A 318 6.20 2.15 -16.91
C GLN A 318 6.97 0.92 -17.40
N ALA A 319 8.30 0.95 -17.32
CA ALA A 319 9.13 -0.21 -17.68
C ALA A 319 8.89 -1.44 -16.76
N MET A 320 8.34 -1.25 -15.55
CA MET A 320 7.94 -2.35 -14.68
C MET A 320 6.54 -2.88 -14.95
N ASP A 321 5.72 -2.15 -15.71
CA ASP A 321 4.37 -2.61 -15.99
C ASP A 321 4.41 -3.80 -16.98
N ILE A 322 3.74 -4.88 -16.61
CA ILE A 322 3.73 -6.13 -17.39
C ILE A 322 3.22 -5.96 -18.82
N VAL A 323 2.38 -4.95 -19.09
CA VAL A 323 1.90 -4.68 -20.46
C VAL A 323 3.01 -4.23 -21.41
N ASN A 324 4.15 -3.76 -20.87
CA ASN A 324 5.28 -3.27 -21.64
C ASN A 324 6.37 -4.32 -21.92
N LEU A 325 6.13 -5.59 -21.58
CA LEU A 325 6.96 -6.70 -22.05
C LEU A 325 6.79 -6.89 -23.56
N GLU A 326 7.77 -7.54 -24.22
CA GLU A 326 7.70 -7.91 -25.63
C GLU A 326 6.53 -8.87 -25.87
N GLU A 327 5.89 -8.79 -27.06
CA GLU A 327 4.67 -9.58 -27.33
C GLU A 327 4.95 -11.09 -27.35
N ASP A 328 6.05 -11.52 -27.93
CA ASP A 328 6.46 -12.93 -27.93
C ASP A 328 6.75 -13.48 -26.52
N VAL A 329 7.25 -12.64 -25.63
CA VAL A 329 7.45 -12.96 -24.20
C VAL A 329 6.11 -13.08 -23.48
N LYS A 330 5.17 -12.15 -23.73
CA LYS A 330 3.82 -12.23 -23.17
C LYS A 330 3.11 -13.52 -23.61
N ASP A 331 3.24 -13.89 -24.87
CA ASP A 331 2.64 -15.09 -25.42
C ASP A 331 3.21 -16.35 -24.75
N LYS A 332 4.53 -16.46 -24.62
CA LYS A 332 5.17 -17.57 -23.86
C LYS A 332 4.66 -17.67 -22.41
N ILE A 333 4.59 -16.51 -21.72
CA ILE A 333 4.08 -16.49 -20.33
C ILE A 333 2.62 -16.96 -20.27
N LEU A 334 1.78 -16.55 -21.22
CA LEU A 334 0.37 -16.93 -21.26
C LEU A 334 0.17 -18.42 -21.59
N GLU A 335 1.03 -19.00 -22.42
CA GLU A 335 0.99 -20.43 -22.73
C GLU A 335 1.30 -21.31 -21.51
N GLU A 336 2.22 -20.87 -20.64
CA GLU A 336 2.62 -21.59 -19.44
C GLU A 336 1.73 -21.29 -18.21
N LEU A 337 0.91 -20.23 -18.28
CA LEU A 337 0.16 -19.73 -17.12
C LEU A 337 -1.02 -20.63 -16.78
N VAL A 338 -1.05 -21.12 -15.54
CA VAL A 338 -2.24 -21.76 -14.96
C VAL A 338 -3.22 -20.69 -14.50
N VAL A 339 -4.35 -20.56 -15.20
CA VAL A 339 -5.37 -19.55 -14.88
C VAL A 339 -6.22 -20.00 -13.69
N ASN A 340 -6.26 -19.18 -12.66
CA ASN A 340 -7.04 -19.34 -11.43
C ASN A 340 -7.46 -17.95 -10.91
N ASP A 341 -8.15 -17.86 -9.77
CA ASP A 341 -8.63 -16.60 -9.21
C ASP A 341 -7.52 -15.56 -8.97
N PHE A 342 -6.30 -16.00 -8.67
CA PHE A 342 -5.14 -15.12 -8.45
C PHE A 342 -4.52 -14.65 -9.78
N THR A 343 -4.40 -15.54 -10.77
CA THR A 343 -3.71 -15.26 -12.05
C THR A 343 -4.63 -14.73 -13.15
N ALA A 344 -5.95 -14.78 -12.97
CA ALA A 344 -6.91 -14.34 -14.00
C ALA A 344 -6.79 -12.85 -14.33
N GLU A 345 -6.66 -11.98 -13.30
CA GLU A 345 -6.47 -10.55 -13.51
C GLU A 345 -5.08 -10.25 -14.12
N PHE A 346 -4.08 -11.02 -13.75
CA PHE A 346 -2.75 -10.93 -14.35
C PHE A 346 -2.79 -11.28 -15.85
N ALA A 347 -3.42 -12.42 -16.21
CA ALA A 347 -3.58 -12.80 -17.61
C ALA A 347 -4.32 -11.76 -18.45
N LYS A 348 -5.39 -11.17 -17.88
CA LYS A 348 -6.15 -10.09 -18.53
C LYS A 348 -5.28 -8.86 -18.75
N ARG A 349 -4.49 -8.44 -17.74
CA ARG A 349 -3.63 -7.29 -17.86
C ARG A 349 -2.47 -7.53 -18.81
N LEU A 350 -1.86 -8.70 -18.79
CA LEU A 350 -0.73 -9.05 -19.68
C LEU A 350 -1.11 -8.94 -21.15
N LYS A 351 -2.35 -9.24 -21.51
CA LYS A 351 -2.93 -9.06 -22.86
C LYS A 351 -3.20 -7.59 -23.22
N GLY A 352 -2.99 -6.67 -22.32
CA GLY A 352 -3.19 -5.24 -22.57
C GLY A 352 -2.17 -4.66 -23.55
N ASN A 353 -2.54 -3.56 -24.21
CA ASN A 353 -1.66 -2.86 -25.12
C ASN A 353 -0.49 -2.21 -24.37
N ARG A 354 0.68 -2.22 -25.02
CA ARG A 354 1.85 -1.49 -24.51
C ARG A 354 1.56 0.00 -24.41
N THR A 355 2.12 0.62 -23.38
CA THR A 355 2.09 2.07 -23.16
C THR A 355 3.42 2.74 -23.47
N LEU A 356 4.49 1.95 -23.69
CA LEU A 356 5.80 2.39 -24.17
C LEU A 356 5.95 2.00 -25.65
N GLU A 357 6.61 2.86 -26.43
CA GLU A 357 6.95 2.56 -27.82
C GLU A 357 7.85 1.34 -27.92
N GLU A 358 8.85 1.25 -27.02
CA GLU A 358 9.77 0.13 -26.94
C GLU A 358 9.87 -0.43 -25.51
N PRO A 359 10.05 -1.74 -25.35
CA PRO A 359 10.32 -2.37 -24.07
C PRO A 359 11.65 -1.87 -23.48
N LYS A 360 11.61 -1.49 -22.20
CA LYS A 360 12.81 -0.98 -21.47
C LYS A 360 13.12 -1.78 -20.21
N PHE A 361 12.45 -2.91 -19.99
CA PHE A 361 12.58 -3.66 -18.75
C PHE A 361 13.98 -4.23 -18.55
N LYS A 362 14.60 -4.78 -19.61
CA LYS A 362 15.98 -5.33 -19.58
C LYS A 362 17.00 -4.30 -19.07
N GLU A 363 16.91 -3.07 -19.56
CA GLU A 363 17.80 -1.97 -19.13
C GLU A 363 17.54 -1.57 -17.67
N LEU A 364 16.28 -1.47 -17.27
CA LEU A 364 15.90 -1.15 -15.89
C LEU A 364 16.44 -2.19 -14.90
N VAL A 365 16.33 -3.49 -15.23
CA VAL A 365 16.88 -4.57 -14.38
C VAL A 365 18.36 -4.36 -14.15
N ARG A 366 19.15 -4.12 -15.21
CA ARG A 366 20.60 -3.91 -15.10
C ARG A 366 20.97 -2.72 -14.23
N LEU A 367 20.24 -1.59 -14.39
CA LEU A 367 20.46 -0.40 -13.58
C LEU A 367 20.10 -0.63 -12.12
N GLN A 368 19.02 -1.35 -11.84
CA GLN A 368 18.63 -1.64 -10.45
C GLN A 368 19.53 -2.69 -9.81
N ASP A 369 20.02 -3.67 -10.55
CA ASP A 369 21.01 -4.63 -10.04
C ASP A 369 22.31 -3.93 -9.66
N GLU A 370 22.78 -2.99 -10.48
CA GLU A 370 23.94 -2.14 -10.17
C GLU A 370 23.67 -1.26 -8.93
N LEU A 371 22.47 -0.62 -8.86
CA LEU A 371 22.11 0.27 -7.75
C LEU A 371 22.05 -0.43 -6.39
N TYR A 372 21.57 -1.65 -6.37
CA TYR A 372 21.36 -2.41 -5.13
C TYR A 372 22.48 -3.38 -4.81
N ASP A 373 23.48 -3.51 -5.68
CA ASP A 373 24.57 -4.50 -5.60
C ASP A 373 24.02 -5.94 -5.44
N VAL A 374 22.98 -6.26 -6.24
CA VAL A 374 22.29 -7.55 -6.22
C VAL A 374 22.05 -8.02 -7.65
N SER A 375 22.36 -9.29 -7.93
CA SER A 375 22.19 -9.86 -9.27
C SER A 375 20.94 -10.74 -9.39
N CYS A 376 20.14 -10.52 -10.44
CA CYS A 376 19.04 -11.41 -10.82
C CYS A 376 19.53 -12.82 -11.18
N LYS A 377 20.78 -12.99 -11.59
CA LYS A 377 21.36 -14.30 -11.89
C LYS A 377 21.27 -15.29 -10.75
N THR A 378 21.44 -14.82 -9.51
CA THR A 378 21.44 -15.67 -8.30
C THR A 378 20.08 -15.81 -7.66
N LEU A 379 19.27 -14.74 -7.69
CA LEU A 379 18.04 -14.67 -6.91
C LEU A 379 16.76 -14.67 -7.77
N ALA A 380 16.86 -14.39 -9.07
CA ALA A 380 15.73 -14.31 -9.98
C ALA A 380 16.12 -14.83 -11.38
N HIS A 381 16.51 -16.11 -11.46
CA HIS A 381 17.11 -16.72 -12.64
C HIS A 381 16.26 -16.58 -13.92
N LYS A 382 14.94 -16.70 -13.86
CA LYS A 382 14.07 -16.51 -15.04
C LYS A 382 14.12 -15.07 -15.58
N VAL A 383 14.29 -14.08 -14.69
CA VAL A 383 14.55 -12.70 -15.14
C VAL A 383 15.92 -12.58 -15.78
N TRP A 384 16.94 -13.26 -15.22
CA TRP A 384 18.27 -13.31 -15.79
C TRP A 384 18.26 -13.91 -17.20
N ASP A 385 17.61 -15.06 -17.38
CA ASP A 385 17.50 -15.74 -18.67
C ASP A 385 16.87 -14.79 -19.70
N TYR A 386 15.73 -14.17 -19.33
CA TYR A 386 15.06 -13.22 -20.20
C TYR A 386 15.91 -12.01 -20.59
N ILE A 387 16.68 -11.39 -19.69
CA ILE A 387 17.47 -10.20 -20.03
C ILE A 387 18.73 -10.50 -20.84
N ASN A 388 19.10 -11.78 -20.99
CA ASN A 388 20.27 -12.22 -21.73
C ASN A 388 19.92 -12.99 -23.03
N GLU A 389 18.64 -13.27 -23.28
CA GLU A 389 18.12 -13.65 -24.59
C GLU A 389 18.05 -12.42 -25.52
#